data_9fa3a78429bc08a0a7c1d45430c180fc
#
_entry.id   9fa3a78429bc08a0a7c1d45430c180fc
#
_cell.length_a   1.000
_cell.length_b   1.000
_cell.length_c   1.000
_cell.angle_alpha   90.00
_cell.angle_beta   90.00
_cell.angle_gamma   90.00
#
_symmetry.space_group_name_H-M   'P 1'
#
loop_
_entity.id
_entity.type
_entity.pdbx_description
1 polymer ?
#
loop_
_entity_poly.entity_id
_entity_poly.type
_entity_poly.pdbx_seq_one_letter_code
_entity_poly.pdbx_strand_id
1 'polypeptide(L)'
;MRFPRRVLFFRVGVLLVLAAGFCAGAAAQNRIVAIGDVHGDCADFSAILQQVGLMDAQHHWAGGTATFVQTGDLPDRGPQSRQAFDLLRQLESEAAKQGGKVFPLLGNHEVMDMVGDLRYVTPEDYKNFADENSEKRREAEWEDYKKFLVFHHGHQHSLLGDDPASKQNWMTAHPLGFFEERDAMGPKGDYGSWLRSHDAIAQVGEILLMHGGLDPSLRFKNLRELNEGIRKQIALYDSLWESLSKRHVIWRYMTFGEALKQIQEEYMAMRARGMPDQEAMDEMKRLNDMTSGLLFAPTSPLWYRGYALEPEEKLRPGFDAMMKRLKAQYLVAAHTVNQKYKITPHLDNHVFLIDTGMLTPYFGGRASALIIEGGTFKAVYLGGESQVLLSPSASGGAAKAQP
;
A
#
# COMPACT_ATOMS: atom_id res chain seq x y z
N MET A 1 -102.65 6.75 -6.25
CA MET A 1 -101.92 5.73 -5.48
C MET A 1 -100.59 5.46 -6.11
N ARG A 2 -99.49 5.89 -5.51
CA ARG A 2 -98.17 5.79 -6.04
C ARG A 2 -97.36 4.79 -5.19
N PHE A 3 -96.81 3.74 -5.82
CA PHE A 3 -95.87 2.81 -5.22
C PHE A 3 -94.44 3.32 -5.38
N PRO A 4 -93.61 3.22 -4.38
CA PRO A 4 -92.16 3.61 -4.54
C PRO A 4 -91.30 2.44 -5.03
N ARG A 5 -90.46 2.69 -6.02
CA ARG A 5 -89.45 1.78 -6.56
C ARG A 5 -88.29 1.63 -5.54
N ARG A 6 -88.06 0.39 -5.10
CA ARG A 6 -86.85 0.01 -4.35
C ARG A 6 -85.69 -0.11 -5.33
N VAL A 7 -84.61 0.70 -5.11
CA VAL A 7 -83.32 0.61 -5.81
C VAL A 7 -82.47 -0.36 -5.02
N LEU A 8 -82.05 -1.44 -5.69
CA LEU A 8 -81.18 -2.47 -5.15
C LEU A 8 -79.69 -2.05 -5.44
N PHE A 9 -78.95 -1.65 -4.41
CA PHE A 9 -77.53 -1.37 -4.55
C PHE A 9 -76.72 -2.68 -4.47
N PHE A 10 -76.12 -3.08 -5.62
CA PHE A 10 -75.12 -4.11 -5.67
C PHE A 10 -73.80 -3.53 -5.15
N ARG A 11 -73.29 -3.97 -4.00
CA ARG A 11 -71.93 -3.68 -3.54
C ARG A 11 -71.00 -4.69 -4.19
N VAL A 12 -70.20 -4.21 -5.18
CA VAL A 12 -69.08 -4.95 -5.71
C VAL A 12 -67.93 -4.76 -4.72
N GLY A 13 -67.60 -5.80 -3.97
CA GLY A 13 -66.42 -5.86 -3.11
C GLY A 13 -65.18 -6.09 -3.97
N VAL A 14 -64.38 -5.07 -4.12
CA VAL A 14 -63.02 -5.21 -4.71
C VAL A 14 -62.11 -5.81 -3.66
N LEU A 15 -61.77 -7.09 -3.81
CA LEU A 15 -60.71 -7.74 -3.03
C LEU A 15 -59.35 -7.26 -3.57
N LEU A 16 -58.71 -6.31 -2.88
CA LEU A 16 -57.32 -5.96 -3.08
C LEU A 16 -56.45 -7.05 -2.46
N VAL A 17 -55.93 -7.97 -3.28
CA VAL A 17 -54.88 -8.90 -2.89
C VAL A 17 -53.58 -8.11 -2.88
N LEU A 18 -53.13 -7.67 -1.68
CA LEU A 18 -51.80 -7.16 -1.43
C LEU A 18 -50.85 -8.36 -1.54
N ALA A 19 -50.27 -8.54 -2.74
CA ALA A 19 -49.07 -9.36 -2.92
C ALA A 19 -47.91 -8.63 -2.25
N ALA A 20 -47.71 -8.92 -0.95
CA ALA A 20 -46.45 -8.55 -0.28
C ALA A 20 -45.33 -9.36 -0.94
N GLY A 21 -44.71 -8.76 -1.95
CA GLY A 21 -43.45 -9.25 -2.49
C GLY A 21 -42.40 -9.22 -1.38
N PHE A 22 -42.17 -10.38 -0.76
CA PHE A 22 -40.96 -10.63 -0.03
C PHE A 22 -39.81 -10.55 -1.05
N CYS A 23 -39.28 -9.35 -1.30
CA CYS A 23 -37.90 -9.22 -1.73
C CYS A 23 -37.04 -9.74 -0.57
N ALA A 24 -36.76 -11.04 -0.56
CA ALA A 24 -35.62 -11.55 0.13
C ALA A 24 -34.45 -10.75 -0.44
N GLY A 25 -34.01 -9.72 0.25
CA GLY A 25 -32.75 -9.07 0.00
C GLY A 25 -31.71 -10.17 0.11
N ALA A 26 -31.30 -10.75 -1.03
CA ALA A 26 -30.02 -11.39 -1.11
C ALA A 26 -29.06 -10.35 -0.55
N ALA A 27 -28.52 -10.60 0.65
CA ALA A 27 -27.42 -9.80 1.18
C ALA A 27 -26.43 -9.70 0.02
N ALA A 28 -26.25 -8.51 -0.52
CA ALA A 28 -25.33 -8.28 -1.62
C ALA A 28 -24.01 -8.84 -1.12
N GLN A 29 -23.60 -10.00 -1.64
CA GLN A 29 -22.37 -10.63 -1.25
C GLN A 29 -21.30 -9.64 -1.64
N ASN A 30 -20.64 -9.05 -0.63
CA ASN A 30 -19.65 -8.01 -0.82
C ASN A 30 -18.57 -8.54 -1.77
N ARG A 31 -18.57 -8.04 -2.98
CA ARG A 31 -17.52 -8.33 -3.96
C ARG A 31 -16.24 -7.68 -3.49
N ILE A 32 -15.20 -8.47 -3.30
CA ILE A 32 -13.85 -7.99 -2.95
C ILE A 32 -12.99 -8.17 -4.19
N VAL A 33 -12.21 -7.15 -4.51
CA VAL A 33 -11.18 -7.20 -5.54
C VAL A 33 -9.84 -6.80 -4.91
N ALA A 34 -8.82 -7.63 -5.06
CA ALA A 34 -7.47 -7.34 -4.60
C ALA A 34 -6.52 -7.25 -5.80
N ILE A 35 -5.67 -6.23 -5.81
CA ILE A 35 -4.60 -6.03 -6.79
C ILE A 35 -3.28 -5.88 -6.04
N GLY A 36 -2.25 -6.57 -6.52
CA GLY A 36 -0.90 -6.55 -5.96
C GLY A 36 -0.09 -5.34 -6.42
N ASP A 37 1.22 -5.56 -6.47
CA ASP A 37 2.24 -4.56 -6.80
C ASP A 37 2.00 -3.94 -8.18
N VAL A 38 2.10 -2.62 -8.24
CA VAL A 38 1.89 -1.81 -9.45
C VAL A 38 3.20 -1.24 -9.97
N HIS A 39 4.04 -0.78 -9.04
CA HIS A 39 5.37 -0.26 -9.35
C HIS A 39 5.39 0.80 -10.46
N GLY A 40 4.56 1.84 -10.32
CA GLY A 40 4.52 2.95 -11.26
C GLY A 40 4.02 2.58 -12.66
N ASP A 41 3.32 1.45 -12.85
CA ASP A 41 2.63 1.09 -14.09
C ASP A 41 1.15 1.51 -14.01
N CYS A 42 0.91 2.82 -14.07
CA CYS A 42 -0.44 3.36 -14.02
C CYS A 42 -1.30 2.93 -15.23
N ALA A 43 -0.68 2.62 -16.35
CA ALA A 43 -1.39 2.21 -17.56
C ALA A 43 -2.04 0.83 -17.38
N ASP A 44 -1.27 -0.19 -17.00
CA ASP A 44 -1.77 -1.54 -16.78
C ASP A 44 -2.64 -1.61 -15.52
N PHE A 45 -2.35 -0.80 -14.50
CA PHE A 45 -3.21 -0.66 -13.32
C PHE A 45 -4.59 -0.12 -13.69
N SER A 46 -4.67 0.93 -14.51
CA SER A 46 -5.94 1.46 -15.02
C SER A 46 -6.69 0.43 -15.86
N ALA A 47 -5.97 -0.26 -16.75
CA ALA A 47 -6.57 -1.25 -17.63
C ALA A 47 -7.17 -2.45 -16.87
N ILE A 48 -6.48 -2.97 -15.85
CA ILE A 48 -7.03 -4.07 -15.05
C ILE A 48 -8.20 -3.62 -14.17
N LEU A 49 -8.19 -2.39 -13.63
CA LEU A 49 -9.31 -1.81 -12.89
C LEU A 49 -10.57 -1.69 -13.77
N GLN A 50 -10.41 -1.26 -15.03
CA GLN A 50 -11.51 -1.24 -16.01
C GLN A 50 -11.99 -2.64 -16.35
N GLN A 51 -11.09 -3.57 -16.64
CA GLN A 51 -11.43 -4.93 -17.02
C GLN A 51 -12.21 -5.67 -15.92
N VAL A 52 -11.90 -5.41 -14.65
CA VAL A 52 -12.64 -6.00 -13.52
C VAL A 52 -13.85 -5.14 -13.09
N GLY A 53 -14.16 -4.06 -13.78
CA GLY A 53 -15.35 -3.23 -13.53
C GLY A 53 -15.32 -2.44 -12.23
N LEU A 54 -14.13 -2.07 -11.75
CA LEU A 54 -13.96 -1.13 -10.63
C LEU A 54 -13.89 0.33 -11.10
N MET A 55 -13.52 0.53 -12.36
CA MET A 55 -13.34 1.84 -12.96
C MET A 55 -14.00 1.88 -14.35
N ASP A 56 -14.58 3.00 -14.73
CA ASP A 56 -15.13 3.23 -16.05
C ASP A 56 -14.08 3.78 -17.05
N ALA A 57 -14.50 3.99 -18.31
CA ALA A 57 -13.62 4.51 -19.35
C ALA A 57 -13.21 5.98 -19.14
N GLN A 58 -13.87 6.71 -18.26
CA GLN A 58 -13.54 8.08 -17.86
C GLN A 58 -12.69 8.14 -16.58
N HIS A 59 -12.19 6.98 -16.12
CA HIS A 59 -11.38 6.79 -14.92
C HIS A 59 -12.10 7.11 -13.60
N HIS A 60 -13.44 6.97 -13.57
CA HIS A 60 -14.23 7.12 -12.35
C HIS A 60 -14.59 5.76 -11.73
N TRP A 61 -14.87 5.75 -10.43
CA TRP A 61 -15.31 4.56 -9.73
C TRP A 61 -16.61 3.99 -10.31
N ALA A 62 -16.57 2.75 -10.74
CA ALA A 62 -17.70 1.99 -11.27
C ALA A 62 -18.04 0.74 -10.45
N GLY A 63 -17.30 0.48 -9.37
CA GLY A 63 -17.44 -0.73 -8.56
C GLY A 63 -18.70 -0.76 -7.65
N GLY A 64 -19.50 0.32 -7.60
CA GLY A 64 -20.67 0.39 -6.73
C GLY A 64 -20.30 0.16 -5.26
N THR A 65 -20.90 -0.85 -4.62
CA THR A 65 -20.64 -1.22 -3.21
C THR A 65 -19.49 -2.20 -3.01
N ALA A 66 -18.70 -2.52 -4.04
CA ALA A 66 -17.55 -3.42 -3.94
C ALA A 66 -16.50 -2.89 -2.96
N THR A 67 -15.71 -3.82 -2.42
CA THR A 67 -14.49 -3.51 -1.68
C THR A 67 -13.28 -3.75 -2.59
N PHE A 68 -12.49 -2.73 -2.81
CA PHE A 68 -11.21 -2.81 -3.50
C PHE A 68 -10.06 -2.70 -2.50
N VAL A 69 -9.06 -3.57 -2.61
CA VAL A 69 -7.84 -3.55 -1.81
C VAL A 69 -6.64 -3.52 -2.74
N GLN A 70 -5.90 -2.42 -2.72
CA GLN A 70 -4.58 -2.34 -3.29
C GLN A 70 -3.58 -2.70 -2.18
N THR A 71 -2.76 -3.74 -2.38
CA THR A 71 -1.99 -4.36 -1.31
C THR A 71 -0.60 -3.77 -1.08
N GLY A 72 -0.36 -2.54 -1.54
CA GLY A 72 0.93 -1.85 -1.41
C GLY A 72 1.81 -1.99 -2.65
N ASP A 73 2.97 -1.34 -2.61
CA ASP A 73 3.94 -1.22 -3.71
C ASP A 73 3.32 -0.61 -4.98
N LEU A 74 2.66 0.52 -4.77
CA LEU A 74 2.15 1.35 -5.86
C LEU A 74 3.28 2.10 -6.60
N PRO A 75 4.29 2.70 -5.88
CA PRO A 75 5.36 3.46 -6.49
C PRO A 75 6.56 2.61 -6.90
N ASP A 76 7.57 3.34 -7.41
CA ASP A 76 8.91 2.84 -7.73
C ASP A 76 9.03 1.96 -8.99
N ARG A 77 10.26 1.86 -9.50
CA ARG A 77 10.67 1.05 -10.67
C ARG A 77 10.07 1.49 -11.99
N GLY A 78 8.82 1.89 -12.02
CA GLY A 78 8.14 2.45 -13.20
C GLY A 78 8.08 3.97 -13.18
N PRO A 79 7.68 4.59 -14.29
CA PRO A 79 7.76 6.05 -14.46
C PRO A 79 6.50 6.81 -14.04
N GLN A 80 5.48 6.16 -13.47
CA GLN A 80 4.16 6.76 -13.29
C GLN A 80 3.61 6.61 -11.86
N SER A 81 4.50 6.63 -10.83
CA SER A 81 4.09 6.50 -9.43
C SER A 81 3.10 7.59 -9.02
N ARG A 82 3.37 8.84 -9.40
CA ARG A 82 2.48 9.97 -9.09
C ARG A 82 1.07 9.76 -9.66
N GLN A 83 0.99 9.34 -10.93
CA GLN A 83 -0.30 9.11 -11.59
C GLN A 83 -1.07 7.94 -10.94
N ALA A 84 -0.35 6.89 -10.51
CA ALA A 84 -0.96 5.77 -9.81
C ALA A 84 -1.51 6.19 -8.42
N PHE A 85 -0.78 7.04 -7.67
CA PHE A 85 -1.26 7.62 -6.42
C PHE A 85 -2.50 8.50 -6.65
N ASP A 86 -2.47 9.38 -7.63
CA ASP A 86 -3.59 10.27 -7.94
C ASP A 86 -4.85 9.46 -8.28
N LEU A 87 -4.72 8.43 -9.11
CA LEU A 87 -5.81 7.53 -9.46
C LEU A 87 -6.39 6.82 -8.24
N LEU A 88 -5.53 6.22 -7.40
CA LEU A 88 -5.99 5.46 -6.23
C LEU A 88 -6.71 6.36 -5.21
N ARG A 89 -6.19 7.57 -4.97
CA ARG A 89 -6.82 8.60 -4.11
C ARG A 89 -8.19 9.04 -4.65
N GLN A 90 -8.29 9.23 -5.96
CA GLN A 90 -9.56 9.56 -6.60
C GLN A 90 -10.58 8.44 -6.39
N LEU A 91 -10.21 7.19 -6.69
CA LEU A 91 -11.10 6.03 -6.54
C LEU A 91 -11.52 5.81 -5.08
N GLU A 92 -10.63 6.02 -4.12
CA GLU A 92 -10.96 5.96 -2.68
C GLU A 92 -12.06 6.96 -2.31
N SER A 93 -11.91 8.22 -2.74
CA SER A 93 -12.89 9.28 -2.50
C SER A 93 -14.23 9.01 -3.18
N GLU A 94 -14.21 8.51 -4.42
CA GLU A 94 -15.42 8.26 -5.20
C GLU A 94 -16.17 7.02 -4.72
N ALA A 95 -15.47 5.95 -4.36
CA ALA A 95 -16.06 4.72 -3.82
C ALA A 95 -16.85 5.00 -2.54
N ALA A 96 -16.28 5.79 -1.63
CA ALA A 96 -16.94 6.16 -0.38
C ALA A 96 -18.31 6.84 -0.60
N LYS A 97 -18.44 7.66 -1.66
CA LYS A 97 -19.70 8.34 -2.03
C LYS A 97 -20.78 7.38 -2.56
N GLN A 98 -20.37 6.22 -3.08
CA GLN A 98 -21.27 5.20 -3.64
C GLN A 98 -21.50 4.00 -2.69
N GLY A 99 -20.97 4.06 -1.45
CA GLY A 99 -21.08 2.98 -0.47
C GLY A 99 -20.09 1.84 -0.70
N GLY A 100 -19.15 2.00 -1.64
CA GLY A 100 -17.99 1.13 -1.82
C GLY A 100 -16.89 1.45 -0.82
N LYS A 101 -15.83 0.64 -0.86
CA LYS A 101 -14.64 0.84 -0.02
C LYS A 101 -13.39 0.60 -0.84
N VAL A 102 -12.40 1.47 -0.66
CA VAL A 102 -11.05 1.26 -1.16
C VAL A 102 -10.09 1.24 0.03
N PHE A 103 -9.21 0.25 0.08
CA PHE A 103 -8.15 0.13 1.06
C PHE A 103 -6.80 0.23 0.35
N PRO A 104 -6.18 1.41 0.31
CA PRO A 104 -4.79 1.56 -0.07
C PRO A 104 -3.92 1.07 1.09
N LEU A 105 -3.32 -0.12 0.96
CA LEU A 105 -2.44 -0.62 2.02
C LEU A 105 -1.00 -0.17 1.78
N LEU A 106 -0.25 -0.05 2.87
CA LEU A 106 1.18 0.22 2.79
C LEU A 106 1.94 -1.05 2.41
N GLY A 107 2.74 -0.97 1.36
CA GLY A 107 3.83 -1.88 1.08
C GLY A 107 5.17 -1.34 1.60
N ASN A 108 6.24 -2.03 1.30
CA ASN A 108 7.56 -1.56 1.70
C ASN A 108 8.02 -0.35 0.86
N HIS A 109 7.59 -0.23 -0.40
CA HIS A 109 7.98 0.89 -1.24
C HIS A 109 7.32 2.20 -0.82
N GLU A 110 6.07 2.21 -0.38
CA GLU A 110 5.47 3.41 0.23
C GLU A 110 6.27 3.86 1.46
N VAL A 111 6.70 2.91 2.31
CA VAL A 111 7.52 3.23 3.48
C VAL A 111 8.90 3.72 3.06
N MET A 112 9.53 3.10 2.06
CA MET A 112 10.84 3.51 1.53
C MET A 112 10.80 4.96 1.05
N ASP A 113 9.81 5.36 0.26
CA ASP A 113 9.66 6.73 -0.21
C ASP A 113 9.44 7.72 0.95
N MET A 114 8.57 7.37 1.91
CA MET A 114 8.34 8.21 3.10
C MET A 114 9.60 8.44 3.93
N VAL A 115 10.50 7.45 4.03
CA VAL A 115 11.75 7.57 4.81
C VAL A 115 12.96 8.01 3.97
N GLY A 116 12.80 8.19 2.66
CA GLY A 116 13.89 8.60 1.77
C GLY A 116 14.85 7.51 1.38
N ASP A 117 14.42 6.26 1.36
CA ASP A 117 15.16 5.17 0.73
C ASP A 117 14.79 5.10 -0.76
N LEU A 118 15.42 5.92 -1.57
CA LEU A 118 15.04 6.24 -2.96
C LEU A 118 15.70 5.37 -4.01
N ARG A 119 16.26 4.21 -3.62
CA ARG A 119 17.07 3.38 -4.53
C ARG A 119 16.29 2.79 -5.71
N TYR A 120 14.98 2.88 -5.72
CA TYR A 120 14.10 2.36 -6.77
C TYR A 120 13.30 3.44 -7.51
N VAL A 121 13.36 4.69 -7.05
CA VAL A 121 12.76 5.83 -7.77
C VAL A 121 13.52 6.08 -9.06
N THR A 122 12.82 6.20 -10.18
CA THR A 122 13.45 6.40 -11.49
C THR A 122 13.61 7.88 -11.81
N PRO A 123 14.59 8.25 -12.67
CA PRO A 123 14.70 9.63 -13.16
C PRO A 123 13.43 10.12 -13.88
N GLU A 124 12.72 9.22 -14.54
CA GLU A 124 11.45 9.49 -15.22
C GLU A 124 10.36 9.81 -14.21
N ASP A 125 10.34 9.13 -13.08
CA ASP A 125 9.34 9.34 -12.03
C ASP A 125 9.54 10.70 -11.35
N TYR A 126 10.79 11.10 -11.04
CA TYR A 126 11.07 12.46 -10.53
C TYR A 126 10.54 13.57 -11.45
N LYS A 127 10.60 13.38 -12.79
CA LYS A 127 10.09 14.38 -13.74
C LYS A 127 8.60 14.66 -13.58
N ASN A 128 7.82 13.70 -13.07
CA ASN A 128 6.40 13.90 -12.82
C ASN A 128 6.13 14.84 -11.65
N PHE A 129 7.13 15.05 -10.79
CA PHE A 129 7.05 16.00 -9.67
C PHE A 129 7.67 17.37 -10.00
N ALA A 130 8.45 17.46 -11.07
CA ALA A 130 9.09 18.70 -11.48
C ALA A 130 8.08 19.76 -11.95
N ASP A 131 8.38 21.04 -11.64
CA ASP A 131 7.64 22.19 -12.09
C ASP A 131 8.59 23.27 -12.67
N GLU A 132 8.05 24.42 -13.05
CA GLU A 132 8.79 25.54 -13.63
C GLU A 132 9.86 26.15 -12.68
N ASN A 133 9.75 25.88 -11.38
CA ASN A 133 10.66 26.41 -10.34
C ASN A 133 11.74 25.39 -9.96
N SER A 134 11.65 24.14 -10.40
CA SER A 134 12.51 23.04 -9.95
C SER A 134 14.01 23.30 -10.17
N GLU A 135 14.40 23.93 -11.29
CA GLU A 135 15.79 24.30 -11.52
C GLU A 135 16.30 25.34 -10.50
N LYS A 136 15.52 26.41 -10.27
CA LYS A 136 15.86 27.44 -9.28
C LYS A 136 15.91 26.87 -7.87
N ARG A 137 15.01 25.96 -7.56
CA ARG A 137 14.97 25.25 -6.27
C ARG A 137 16.22 24.39 -6.10
N ARG A 138 16.56 23.59 -7.08
CA ARG A 138 17.75 22.72 -7.07
C ARG A 138 19.04 23.51 -6.82
N GLU A 139 19.19 24.68 -7.46
CA GLU A 139 20.31 25.57 -7.20
C GLU A 139 20.31 26.10 -5.75
N ALA A 140 19.17 26.47 -5.22
CA ALA A 140 19.06 26.95 -3.83
C ALA A 140 19.39 25.83 -2.82
N GLU A 141 18.95 24.60 -3.08
CA GLU A 141 19.25 23.46 -2.21
C GLU A 141 20.74 23.04 -2.30
N TRP A 142 21.39 23.23 -3.46
CA TRP A 142 22.85 23.10 -3.55
C TRP A 142 23.58 24.09 -2.62
N GLU A 143 23.15 25.36 -2.60
CA GLU A 143 23.75 26.36 -1.72
C GLU A 143 23.50 26.04 -0.23
N ASP A 144 22.35 25.47 0.10
CA ASP A 144 22.05 25.03 1.46
C ASP A 144 22.88 23.78 1.86
N TYR A 145 23.02 22.83 0.97
CA TYR A 145 23.89 21.66 1.17
C TYR A 145 25.36 22.04 1.39
N LYS A 146 25.89 23.04 0.65
CA LYS A 146 27.24 23.56 0.88
C LYS A 146 27.40 24.12 2.32
N LYS A 147 26.40 24.82 2.84
CA LYS A 147 26.46 25.32 4.23
C LYS A 147 26.52 24.16 5.23
N PHE A 148 25.74 23.10 4.97
CA PHE A 148 25.78 21.90 5.79
C PHE A 148 27.20 21.26 5.77
N LEU A 149 27.83 21.14 4.62
CA LEU A 149 29.19 20.60 4.49
C LEU A 149 30.22 21.47 5.25
N VAL A 150 30.13 22.79 5.15
CA VAL A 150 31.01 23.73 5.88
C VAL A 150 30.84 23.57 7.39
N PHE A 151 29.60 23.39 7.87
CA PHE A 151 29.33 23.19 9.30
C PHE A 151 30.03 21.94 9.84
N HIS A 152 30.01 20.83 9.10
CA HIS A 152 30.60 19.56 9.55
C HIS A 152 32.10 19.44 9.37
N HIS A 153 32.63 19.96 8.27
CA HIS A 153 34.00 19.68 7.83
C HIS A 153 34.89 20.94 7.82
N GLY A 154 34.33 22.11 8.17
CA GLY A 154 35.05 23.38 8.16
C GLY A 154 35.34 23.91 6.76
N HIS A 155 36.12 25.03 6.68
CA HIS A 155 36.36 25.74 5.43
C HIS A 155 37.14 24.95 4.36
N GLN A 156 37.81 23.87 4.71
CA GLN A 156 38.47 23.03 3.70
C GLN A 156 37.44 22.33 2.78
N HIS A 157 36.23 22.07 3.24
CA HIS A 157 35.15 21.54 2.40
C HIS A 157 34.39 22.60 1.61
N SER A 158 34.53 23.89 1.93
CA SER A 158 34.00 24.97 1.07
C SER A 158 34.68 24.93 -0.32
N LEU A 159 35.96 24.51 -0.39
CA LEU A 159 36.68 24.33 -1.64
C LEU A 159 36.13 23.17 -2.50
N LEU A 160 35.60 22.13 -1.89
CA LEU A 160 34.93 21.04 -2.61
C LEU A 160 33.57 21.48 -3.18
N GLY A 161 32.86 22.38 -2.48
CA GLY A 161 31.60 22.95 -2.95
C GLY A 161 31.76 23.90 -4.15
N ASP A 162 32.92 24.48 -4.33
CA ASP A 162 33.24 25.35 -5.46
C ASP A 162 33.85 24.59 -6.64
N ASP A 163 34.17 23.27 -6.48
CA ASP A 163 34.62 22.41 -7.57
C ASP A 163 33.45 22.09 -8.51
N PRO A 164 33.57 22.45 -9.81
CA PRO A 164 32.52 22.18 -10.80
C PRO A 164 32.12 20.70 -10.90
N ALA A 165 33.10 19.78 -10.71
CA ALA A 165 32.84 18.34 -10.75
C ALA A 165 31.97 17.89 -9.57
N SER A 166 32.21 18.43 -8.37
CA SER A 166 31.39 18.14 -7.18
C SER A 166 29.95 18.63 -7.35
N LYS A 167 29.78 19.86 -7.87
CA LYS A 167 28.43 20.38 -8.20
C LYS A 167 27.74 19.51 -9.23
N GLN A 168 28.43 19.14 -10.32
CA GLN A 168 27.84 18.32 -11.39
C GLN A 168 27.40 16.93 -10.87
N ASN A 169 28.21 16.29 -10.03
CA ASN A 169 27.86 15.01 -9.43
C ASN A 169 26.63 15.13 -8.53
N TRP A 170 26.58 16.20 -7.71
CA TRP A 170 25.43 16.46 -6.85
C TRP A 170 24.15 16.74 -7.67
N MET A 171 24.24 17.56 -8.73
CA MET A 171 23.12 17.83 -9.63
C MET A 171 22.61 16.55 -10.33
N THR A 172 23.50 15.62 -10.63
CA THR A 172 23.15 14.32 -11.22
C THR A 172 22.43 13.43 -10.22
N ALA A 173 22.85 13.44 -8.95
CA ALA A 173 22.22 12.69 -7.88
C ALA A 173 20.84 13.30 -7.45
N HIS A 174 20.64 14.59 -7.75
CA HIS A 174 19.41 15.31 -7.41
C HIS A 174 18.77 15.87 -8.70
N PRO A 175 18.13 15.01 -9.53
CA PRO A 175 17.50 15.44 -10.77
C PRO A 175 16.34 16.40 -10.51
N LEU A 176 15.83 17.06 -11.56
CA LEU A 176 14.64 17.89 -11.46
C LEU A 176 13.44 17.08 -10.98
N GLY A 177 12.71 17.60 -10.01
CA GLY A 177 11.60 16.91 -9.34
C GLY A 177 11.99 16.16 -8.08
N PHE A 178 13.29 15.94 -7.80
CA PHE A 178 13.76 15.25 -6.60
C PHE A 178 13.23 15.91 -5.31
N PHE A 179 13.40 17.23 -5.17
CA PHE A 179 12.99 17.95 -3.97
C PHE A 179 11.48 18.07 -3.84
N GLU A 180 10.79 18.19 -4.97
CA GLU A 180 9.34 18.21 -5.04
C GLU A 180 8.75 16.86 -4.62
N GLU A 181 9.32 15.76 -5.08
CA GLU A 181 8.94 14.40 -4.67
C GLU A 181 9.19 14.21 -3.16
N ARG A 182 10.39 14.54 -2.66
CA ARG A 182 10.73 14.44 -1.22
C ARG A 182 9.77 15.21 -0.33
N ASP A 183 9.38 16.42 -0.75
CA ASP A 183 8.37 17.20 0.00
C ASP A 183 6.97 16.58 -0.13
N ALA A 184 6.61 16.08 -1.30
CA ALA A 184 5.32 15.45 -1.52
C ALA A 184 5.14 14.17 -0.69
N MET A 185 6.23 13.37 -0.48
CA MET A 185 6.27 12.17 0.37
C MET A 185 6.51 12.49 1.85
N GLY A 186 6.88 13.72 2.17
CA GLY A 186 7.08 14.19 3.55
C GLY A 186 5.80 14.18 4.38
N PRO A 187 5.88 14.34 5.73
CA PRO A 187 4.73 14.24 6.63
C PRO A 187 3.65 15.31 6.41
N LYS A 188 3.99 16.41 5.75
CA LYS A 188 3.07 17.51 5.40
C LYS A 188 2.75 17.55 3.90
N GLY A 189 3.36 16.69 3.11
CA GLY A 189 3.13 16.59 1.69
C GLY A 189 1.83 15.88 1.35
N ASP A 190 1.34 16.10 0.14
CA ASP A 190 0.03 15.59 -0.30
C ASP A 190 -0.05 14.06 -0.28
N TYR A 191 1.00 13.36 -0.74
CA TYR A 191 1.04 11.91 -0.74
C TYR A 191 1.49 11.37 0.62
N GLY A 192 2.53 11.97 1.21
CA GLY A 192 3.08 11.52 2.48
C GLY A 192 2.08 11.61 3.65
N SER A 193 1.25 12.65 3.72
CA SER A 193 0.20 12.77 4.73
C SER A 193 -0.91 11.73 4.52
N TRP A 194 -1.29 11.47 3.27
CA TRP A 194 -2.27 10.47 2.89
C TRP A 194 -1.78 9.05 3.21
N LEU A 195 -0.55 8.68 2.81
CA LEU A 195 0.05 7.38 3.10
C LEU A 195 0.13 7.11 4.61
N ARG A 196 0.51 8.11 5.42
CA ARG A 196 0.60 7.99 6.89
C ARG A 196 -0.73 7.73 7.57
N SER A 197 -1.86 7.96 6.88
CA SER A 197 -3.20 7.65 7.38
C SER A 197 -3.62 6.19 7.15
N HIS A 198 -2.90 5.45 6.28
CA HIS A 198 -3.28 4.10 5.89
C HIS A 198 -2.67 3.00 6.77
N ASP A 199 -3.28 1.84 6.69
CA ASP A 199 -2.85 0.62 7.36
C ASP A 199 -2.00 -0.24 6.43
N ALA A 200 -1.16 -1.11 7.00
CA ALA A 200 -0.44 -2.14 6.24
C ALA A 200 -1.25 -3.45 6.10
N ILE A 201 -2.27 -3.64 6.94
CA ILE A 201 -3.06 -4.86 6.99
C ILE A 201 -4.53 -4.51 7.06
N ALA A 202 -5.34 -5.08 6.17
CA ALA A 202 -6.79 -5.04 6.25
C ALA A 202 -7.37 -6.44 6.55
N GLN A 203 -8.51 -6.46 7.22
CA GLN A 203 -9.34 -7.65 7.35
C GLN A 203 -10.75 -7.36 6.82
N VAL A 204 -11.18 -8.11 5.81
CA VAL A 204 -12.51 -8.01 5.24
C VAL A 204 -13.22 -9.35 5.42
N GLY A 205 -14.13 -9.40 6.40
CA GLY A 205 -14.70 -10.67 6.84
C GLY A 205 -13.64 -11.62 7.39
N GLU A 206 -13.53 -12.79 6.79
CA GLU A 206 -12.55 -13.82 7.17
C GLU A 206 -11.27 -13.78 6.33
N ILE A 207 -11.03 -12.70 5.57
CA ILE A 207 -9.91 -12.56 4.66
C ILE A 207 -8.96 -11.49 5.19
N LEU A 208 -7.70 -11.84 5.38
CA LEU A 208 -6.61 -10.93 5.66
C LEU A 208 -5.96 -10.50 4.34
N LEU A 209 -5.72 -9.21 4.17
CA LEU A 209 -5.04 -8.67 2.99
C LEU A 209 -3.89 -7.77 3.45
N MET A 210 -2.72 -7.92 2.86
CA MET A 210 -1.53 -7.18 3.19
C MET A 210 -0.50 -7.29 2.06
N HIS A 211 0.58 -6.54 2.19
CA HIS A 211 1.64 -6.56 1.18
C HIS A 211 2.48 -7.84 1.24
N GLY A 212 3.31 -8.01 2.27
CA GLY A 212 4.24 -9.15 2.33
C GLY A 212 3.62 -10.41 2.94
N GLY A 213 3.09 -10.31 4.12
CA GLY A 213 2.50 -11.43 4.86
C GLY A 213 2.64 -11.27 6.37
N LEU A 214 2.08 -12.18 7.11
CA LEU A 214 2.26 -12.28 8.56
C LEU A 214 3.19 -13.45 8.89
N ASP A 215 4.39 -13.13 9.35
CA ASP A 215 5.28 -14.17 9.90
C ASP A 215 4.61 -14.80 11.12
N PRO A 216 4.42 -16.13 11.14
CA PRO A 216 3.82 -16.82 12.30
C PRO A 216 4.58 -16.63 13.61
N SER A 217 5.85 -16.22 13.56
CA SER A 217 6.67 -15.95 14.75
C SER A 217 6.40 -14.59 15.39
N LEU A 218 5.75 -13.65 14.67
CA LEU A 218 5.44 -12.32 15.19
C LEU A 218 4.53 -12.39 16.40
N ARG A 219 4.87 -11.60 17.41
CA ARG A 219 4.10 -11.47 18.66
C ARG A 219 3.30 -10.17 18.66
N PHE A 220 1.98 -10.29 18.63
CA PHE A 220 1.03 -9.18 18.67
C PHE A 220 -0.32 -9.66 19.23
N LYS A 221 -1.09 -8.77 19.80
CA LYS A 221 -2.41 -9.11 20.38
C LYS A 221 -3.50 -9.18 19.29
N ASN A 222 -3.48 -8.23 18.35
CA ASN A 222 -4.46 -8.12 17.28
C ASN A 222 -3.85 -7.28 16.12
N LEU A 223 -4.52 -7.27 14.96
CA LEU A 223 -4.05 -6.54 13.76
C LEU A 223 -3.95 -5.02 13.98
N ARG A 224 -4.82 -4.47 14.82
CA ARG A 224 -4.77 -3.05 15.17
C ARG A 224 -3.43 -2.69 15.83
N GLU A 225 -2.93 -3.52 16.73
CA GLU A 225 -1.62 -3.30 17.37
C GLU A 225 -0.48 -3.26 16.34
N LEU A 226 -0.52 -4.12 15.31
CA LEU A 226 0.48 -4.10 14.23
C LEU A 226 0.39 -2.83 13.40
N ASN A 227 -0.80 -2.45 12.95
CA ASN A 227 -1.01 -1.23 12.18
C ASN A 227 -0.61 0.01 12.97
N GLU A 228 -1.01 0.09 14.24
CA GLU A 228 -0.58 1.18 15.15
C GLU A 228 0.94 1.16 15.39
N GLY A 229 1.57 -0.01 15.46
CA GLY A 229 3.02 -0.17 15.59
C GLY A 229 3.77 0.41 14.40
N ILE A 230 3.32 0.11 13.18
CA ILE A 230 3.88 0.66 11.93
C ILE A 230 3.71 2.18 11.91
N ARG A 231 2.51 2.70 12.13
CA ARG A 231 2.25 4.16 12.18
C ARG A 231 3.09 4.87 13.24
N LYS A 232 3.26 4.29 14.43
CA LYS A 232 4.11 4.85 15.49
C LYS A 232 5.58 4.90 15.08
N GLN A 233 6.07 3.90 14.35
CA GLN A 233 7.45 3.93 13.87
C GLN A 233 7.63 4.98 12.77
N ILE A 234 6.68 5.16 11.86
CA ILE A 234 6.70 6.24 10.86
C ILE A 234 6.72 7.61 11.57
N ALA A 235 5.84 7.84 12.54
CA ALA A 235 5.79 9.09 13.30
C ALA A 235 7.08 9.34 14.11
N LEU A 236 7.68 8.28 14.66
CA LEU A 236 8.97 8.38 15.33
C LEU A 236 10.08 8.77 14.35
N TYR A 237 10.12 8.14 13.16
CA TYR A 237 11.04 8.51 12.11
C TYR A 237 10.92 10.01 11.77
N ASP A 238 9.70 10.49 11.48
CA ASP A 238 9.45 11.88 11.14
C ASP A 238 9.97 12.85 12.22
N SER A 239 9.74 12.53 13.50
CA SER A 239 10.20 13.34 14.63
C SER A 239 11.73 13.35 14.76
N LEU A 240 12.36 12.19 14.62
CA LEU A 240 13.82 12.07 14.69
C LEU A 240 14.49 12.78 13.51
N TRP A 241 13.95 12.62 12.31
CA TRP A 241 14.47 13.28 11.11
C TRP A 241 14.39 14.80 11.21
N GLU A 242 13.26 15.32 11.66
CA GLU A 242 13.08 16.77 11.88
C GLU A 242 14.04 17.30 12.95
N SER A 243 14.21 16.59 14.07
CA SER A 243 15.09 16.99 15.15
C SER A 243 16.57 16.98 14.72
N LEU A 244 17.03 15.88 14.13
CA LEU A 244 18.41 15.75 13.67
C LEU A 244 18.76 16.74 12.55
N SER A 245 17.80 17.05 11.67
CA SER A 245 17.97 18.08 10.63
C SER A 245 18.08 19.48 11.23
N LYS A 246 17.26 19.83 12.22
CA LYS A 246 17.34 21.13 12.94
C LYS A 246 18.64 21.29 13.73
N ARG A 247 19.20 20.20 14.22
CA ARG A 247 20.51 20.14 14.89
C ARG A 247 21.70 20.14 13.91
N HIS A 248 21.42 20.16 12.61
CA HIS A 248 22.41 20.00 11.55
C HIS A 248 23.22 18.69 11.65
N VAL A 249 22.72 17.64 12.30
CA VAL A 249 23.35 16.32 12.30
C VAL A 249 23.24 15.68 10.93
N ILE A 250 22.09 15.84 10.27
CA ILE A 250 21.83 15.43 8.90
C ILE A 250 21.33 16.62 8.07
N TRP A 251 21.56 16.58 6.76
CA TRP A 251 20.88 17.50 5.86
C TRP A 251 19.48 16.92 5.50
N ARG A 252 18.47 17.77 5.50
CA ARG A 252 17.06 17.37 5.44
C ARG A 252 16.67 16.52 4.22
N TYR A 253 17.40 16.64 3.10
CA TYR A 253 17.17 15.89 1.87
C TYR A 253 18.16 14.75 1.63
N MET A 254 18.94 14.37 2.63
CA MET A 254 19.70 13.13 2.55
C MET A 254 18.78 11.96 2.29
N THR A 255 19.25 11.00 1.50
CA THR A 255 18.64 9.67 1.48
C THR A 255 18.79 8.99 2.84
N PHE A 256 17.94 8.02 3.12
CA PHE A 256 18.03 7.28 4.39
C PHE A 256 19.41 6.64 4.60
N GLY A 257 19.99 6.07 3.53
CA GLY A 257 21.34 5.48 3.58
C GLY A 257 22.45 6.48 3.86
N GLU A 258 22.40 7.67 3.26
CA GLU A 258 23.35 8.76 3.53
C GLU A 258 23.22 9.25 4.97
N ALA A 259 22.00 9.41 5.47
CA ALA A 259 21.76 9.83 6.83
C ALA A 259 22.29 8.82 7.86
N LEU A 260 22.08 7.51 7.64
CA LEU A 260 22.64 6.47 8.51
C LEU A 260 24.17 6.53 8.58
N LYS A 261 24.84 6.77 7.45
CA LYS A 261 26.29 6.96 7.41
C LYS A 261 26.69 8.22 8.17
N GLN A 262 26.03 9.34 7.88
CA GLN A 262 26.31 10.62 8.52
C GLN A 262 26.16 10.58 10.05
N ILE A 263 25.08 9.97 10.56
CA ILE A 263 24.87 9.85 12.01
C ILE A 263 25.90 8.94 12.67
N GLN A 264 26.40 7.92 11.98
CA GLN A 264 27.47 7.07 12.50
C GLN A 264 28.77 7.88 12.66
N GLU A 265 29.15 8.66 11.64
CA GLU A 265 30.33 9.52 11.65
C GLU A 265 30.22 10.58 12.75
N GLU A 266 29.12 11.28 12.86
CA GLU A 266 28.90 12.34 13.86
C GLU A 266 28.83 11.79 15.29
N TYR A 267 28.20 10.62 15.49
CA TYR A 267 28.20 9.92 16.78
C TYR A 267 29.62 9.63 17.29
N MET A 268 30.48 9.15 16.41
CA MET A 268 31.88 8.87 16.75
C MET A 268 32.67 10.16 17.01
N ALA A 269 32.42 11.21 16.22
CA ALA A 269 33.07 12.51 16.40
C ALA A 269 32.66 13.17 17.73
N MET A 270 31.39 13.16 18.11
CA MET A 270 30.91 13.68 19.40
C MET A 270 31.56 12.96 20.58
N ARG A 271 31.68 11.64 20.51
CA ARG A 271 32.38 10.87 21.55
C ARG A 271 33.87 11.25 21.67
N ALA A 272 34.55 11.45 20.55
CA ALA A 272 35.96 11.80 20.54
C ALA A 272 36.24 13.21 21.09
N ARG A 273 35.32 14.17 20.91
CA ARG A 273 35.41 15.55 21.43
C ARG A 273 35.25 15.63 22.96
N GLY A 274 34.74 14.58 23.62
CA GLY A 274 34.59 14.54 25.10
C GLY A 274 33.47 15.44 25.67
N MET A 275 32.66 16.05 24.83
CA MET A 275 31.49 16.86 25.19
C MET A 275 30.28 16.41 24.37
N PRO A 276 29.72 15.24 24.65
CA PRO A 276 28.62 14.71 23.85
C PRO A 276 27.33 15.47 24.16
N ASP A 277 26.60 15.87 23.09
CA ASP A 277 25.18 16.17 23.19
C ASP A 277 24.43 14.83 23.34
N GLN A 278 24.11 14.47 24.59
CA GLN A 278 23.52 13.17 24.90
C GLN A 278 22.17 12.99 24.22
N GLU A 279 21.36 14.05 24.09
CA GLU A 279 20.05 14.00 23.44
C GLU A 279 20.21 13.69 21.94
N ALA A 280 21.10 14.39 21.24
CA ALA A 280 21.39 14.10 19.84
C ALA A 280 21.94 12.69 19.64
N MET A 281 22.79 12.22 20.52
CA MET A 281 23.32 10.85 20.48
C MET A 281 22.23 9.78 20.68
N ASP A 282 21.28 10.03 21.57
CA ASP A 282 20.15 9.12 21.80
C ASP A 282 19.19 9.12 20.60
N GLU A 283 18.97 10.28 19.96
CA GLU A 283 18.19 10.38 18.73
C GLU A 283 18.85 9.64 17.56
N MET A 284 20.15 9.83 17.36
CA MET A 284 20.94 9.12 16.34
C MET A 284 20.86 7.59 16.53
N LYS A 285 21.03 7.14 17.79
CA LYS A 285 20.90 5.72 18.12
C LYS A 285 19.51 5.21 17.80
N ARG A 286 18.45 5.92 18.21
CA ARG A 286 17.05 5.53 17.94
C ARG A 286 16.77 5.44 16.45
N LEU A 287 17.25 6.38 15.62
CA LEU A 287 17.08 6.34 14.17
C LEU A 287 17.78 5.11 13.59
N ASN A 288 19.00 4.82 14.03
CA ASN A 288 19.72 3.62 13.60
C ASN A 288 19.01 2.31 14.03
N ASP A 289 18.50 2.25 15.24
CA ASP A 289 17.80 1.05 15.76
C ASP A 289 16.50 0.74 14.98
N MET A 290 15.90 1.74 14.33
CA MET A 290 14.71 1.54 13.48
C MET A 290 14.94 0.59 12.31
N THR A 291 16.20 0.43 11.85
CA THR A 291 16.55 -0.50 10.76
C THR A 291 16.20 -1.96 11.08
N SER A 292 16.01 -2.30 12.36
CA SER A 292 15.56 -3.62 12.84
C SER A 292 14.08 -3.65 13.25
N GLY A 293 13.36 -2.54 13.08
CA GLY A 293 11.96 -2.39 13.47
C GLY A 293 10.96 -2.85 12.42
N LEU A 294 9.66 -2.65 12.70
CA LEU A 294 8.57 -3.08 11.82
C LEU A 294 8.61 -2.45 10.41
N LEU A 295 9.29 -1.31 10.22
CA LEU A 295 9.42 -0.70 8.90
C LEU A 295 10.36 -1.47 7.96
N PHE A 296 11.35 -2.21 8.52
CA PHE A 296 12.44 -2.80 7.73
C PHE A 296 12.70 -4.29 8.03
N ALA A 297 12.16 -4.83 9.14
CA ALA A 297 12.44 -6.20 9.51
C ALA A 297 11.89 -7.19 8.47
N PRO A 298 12.65 -8.24 8.09
CA PRO A 298 12.16 -9.26 7.15
C PRO A 298 10.91 -10.02 7.63
N THR A 299 10.63 -9.99 8.94
CA THR A 299 9.43 -10.59 9.54
C THR A 299 8.23 -9.66 9.55
N SER A 300 8.42 -8.38 9.17
CA SER A 300 7.35 -7.38 9.12
C SER A 300 6.30 -7.73 8.06
N PRO A 301 5.03 -7.35 8.26
CA PRO A 301 3.99 -7.46 7.23
C PRO A 301 4.32 -6.78 5.90
N LEU A 302 5.25 -5.83 5.91
CA LEU A 302 5.72 -5.11 4.72
C LEU A 302 6.76 -5.90 3.91
N TRP A 303 7.49 -6.85 4.54
CA TRP A 303 8.67 -7.49 3.93
C TRP A 303 8.62 -9.02 3.93
N TYR A 304 7.71 -9.63 4.67
CA TYR A 304 7.71 -11.08 4.84
C TYR A 304 7.44 -11.82 3.54
N ARG A 305 8.33 -12.74 3.18
CA ARG A 305 8.27 -13.54 1.95
C ARG A 305 8.07 -15.04 2.21
N GLY A 306 7.85 -15.44 3.47
CA GLY A 306 7.82 -16.86 3.81
C GLY A 306 6.77 -17.65 3.04
N TYR A 307 5.59 -17.09 2.81
CA TYR A 307 4.52 -17.78 2.05
C TYR A 307 4.88 -18.06 0.60
N ALA A 308 5.83 -17.33 0.02
CA ALA A 308 6.31 -17.55 -1.34
C ALA A 308 7.57 -18.43 -1.41
N LEU A 309 8.39 -18.42 -0.34
CA LEU A 309 9.74 -18.98 -0.39
C LEU A 309 9.96 -20.18 0.51
N GLU A 310 9.14 -20.40 1.55
CA GLU A 310 9.33 -21.48 2.50
C GLU A 310 8.40 -22.67 2.20
N PRO A 311 8.83 -23.90 2.55
CA PRO A 311 7.98 -25.08 2.42
C PRO A 311 6.71 -24.96 3.27
N GLU A 312 5.57 -25.41 2.73
CA GLU A 312 4.28 -25.33 3.42
C GLU A 312 4.27 -26.07 4.76
N GLU A 313 4.96 -27.20 4.87
CA GLU A 313 5.03 -28.00 6.10
C GLU A 313 5.66 -27.23 7.25
N LYS A 314 6.59 -26.30 6.94
CA LYS A 314 7.23 -25.44 7.94
C LYS A 314 6.28 -24.33 8.39
N LEU A 315 5.49 -23.77 7.48
CA LEU A 315 4.59 -22.65 7.73
C LEU A 315 3.32 -23.07 8.45
N ARG A 316 2.76 -24.23 8.10
CA ARG A 316 1.42 -24.67 8.47
C ARG A 316 1.10 -24.59 9.97
N PRO A 317 1.91 -25.14 10.89
CA PRO A 317 1.53 -25.13 12.31
C PRO A 317 1.38 -23.71 12.88
N GLY A 318 2.27 -22.80 12.49
CA GLY A 318 2.22 -21.40 12.92
C GLY A 318 1.09 -20.63 12.23
N PHE A 319 0.89 -20.86 10.92
CA PHE A 319 -0.18 -20.28 10.14
C PHE A 319 -1.55 -20.63 10.71
N ASP A 320 -1.86 -21.90 10.90
CA ASP A 320 -3.16 -22.36 11.41
C ASP A 320 -3.49 -21.78 12.79
N ALA A 321 -2.49 -21.75 13.69
CA ALA A 321 -2.65 -21.15 15.02
C ALA A 321 -2.94 -19.63 14.94
N MET A 322 -2.26 -18.92 14.04
CA MET A 322 -2.42 -17.49 13.82
C MET A 322 -3.80 -17.19 13.22
N MET A 323 -4.21 -17.89 12.15
CA MET A 323 -5.50 -17.70 11.48
C MET A 323 -6.67 -17.95 12.43
N LYS A 324 -6.60 -19.01 13.23
CA LYS A 324 -7.58 -19.29 14.28
C LYS A 324 -7.68 -18.16 15.30
N ARG A 325 -6.55 -17.62 15.77
CA ARG A 325 -6.50 -16.49 16.71
C ARG A 325 -7.11 -15.22 16.11
N LEU A 326 -6.87 -14.96 14.84
CA LEU A 326 -7.37 -13.78 14.11
C LEU A 326 -8.79 -13.96 13.59
N LYS A 327 -9.38 -15.14 13.75
CA LYS A 327 -10.70 -15.50 13.20
C LYS A 327 -10.75 -15.24 11.68
N ALA A 328 -9.70 -15.64 10.98
CA ALA A 328 -9.56 -15.53 9.54
C ALA A 328 -9.42 -16.92 8.91
N GLN A 329 -9.86 -17.07 7.67
CA GLN A 329 -9.74 -18.30 6.90
C GLN A 329 -8.73 -18.16 5.76
N TYR A 330 -8.64 -16.96 5.19
CA TYR A 330 -7.85 -16.71 4.00
C TYR A 330 -6.87 -15.57 4.21
N LEU A 331 -5.73 -15.64 3.57
CA LEU A 331 -4.72 -14.60 3.52
C LEU A 331 -4.38 -14.29 2.06
N VAL A 332 -4.37 -13.00 1.71
CA VAL A 332 -3.95 -12.50 0.40
C VAL A 332 -2.70 -11.66 0.60
N ALA A 333 -1.62 -12.02 -0.10
CA ALA A 333 -0.34 -11.31 -0.06
C ALA A 333 0.23 -11.11 -1.46
N ALA A 334 1.10 -10.12 -1.60
CA ALA A 334 1.79 -9.74 -2.82
C ALA A 334 3.32 -9.78 -2.65
N HIS A 335 4.06 -8.70 -2.96
CA HIS A 335 5.48 -8.49 -2.65
C HIS A 335 6.48 -9.42 -3.35
N THR A 336 6.09 -10.64 -3.69
CA THR A 336 7.00 -11.63 -4.26
C THR A 336 6.45 -12.14 -5.58
N VAL A 337 7.03 -11.65 -6.67
CA VAL A 337 6.68 -12.11 -8.03
C VAL A 337 6.98 -13.59 -8.15
N ASN A 338 5.99 -14.40 -8.51
CA ASN A 338 6.22 -15.79 -8.81
C ASN A 338 6.66 -15.98 -10.27
N GLN A 339 7.49 -17.01 -10.52
CA GLN A 339 8.06 -17.28 -11.84
C GLN A 339 7.03 -17.63 -12.94
N LYS A 340 5.79 -17.95 -12.55
CA LYS A 340 4.71 -18.29 -13.50
C LYS A 340 3.88 -17.06 -13.89
N TYR A 341 4.11 -15.93 -13.22
CA TYR A 341 3.33 -14.69 -13.38
C TYR A 341 1.82 -14.93 -13.26
N LYS A 342 1.43 -15.76 -12.29
CA LYS A 342 0.04 -16.12 -12.02
C LYS A 342 -0.27 -16.03 -10.53
N ILE A 343 -1.48 -15.61 -10.21
CA ILE A 343 -2.00 -15.69 -8.85
C ILE A 343 -1.95 -17.17 -8.42
N THR A 344 -1.25 -17.43 -7.32
CA THR A 344 -0.93 -18.80 -6.91
C THR A 344 -1.51 -19.09 -5.53
N PRO A 345 -2.39 -20.09 -5.41
CA PRO A 345 -2.86 -20.56 -4.10
C PRO A 345 -1.79 -21.43 -3.42
N HIS A 346 -1.69 -21.32 -2.10
CA HIS A 346 -0.82 -22.08 -1.21
C HIS A 346 -1.58 -22.53 0.05
N LEU A 347 -0.99 -23.43 0.84
CA LEU A 347 -1.54 -23.92 2.11
C LEU A 347 -3.00 -24.40 1.97
N ASP A 348 -3.25 -25.33 1.02
CA ASP A 348 -4.57 -25.86 0.68
C ASP A 348 -5.59 -24.76 0.31
N ASN A 349 -5.17 -23.77 -0.47
CA ASN A 349 -5.95 -22.60 -0.87
C ASN A 349 -6.36 -21.67 0.27
N HIS A 350 -5.62 -21.64 1.38
CA HIS A 350 -5.81 -20.66 2.44
C HIS A 350 -4.96 -19.38 2.24
N VAL A 351 -3.91 -19.44 1.41
CA VAL A 351 -3.08 -18.29 1.05
C VAL A 351 -3.15 -18.08 -0.46
N PHE A 352 -3.30 -16.82 -0.89
CA PHE A 352 -3.27 -16.42 -2.30
C PHE A 352 -2.16 -15.39 -2.51
N LEU A 353 -1.16 -15.73 -3.31
CA LEU A 353 -0.07 -14.85 -3.70
C LEU A 353 -0.46 -14.16 -5.00
N ILE A 354 -0.63 -12.83 -4.95
CA ILE A 354 -1.25 -12.06 -6.04
C ILE A 354 -0.28 -11.16 -6.82
N ASP A 355 1.00 -11.09 -6.42
CA ASP A 355 1.99 -10.37 -7.21
C ASP A 355 2.37 -11.18 -8.44
N THR A 356 2.01 -10.65 -9.60
CA THR A 356 2.24 -11.26 -10.92
C THR A 356 3.20 -10.46 -11.79
N GLY A 357 3.91 -9.47 -11.18
CA GLY A 357 4.89 -8.64 -11.86
C GLY A 357 4.26 -7.72 -12.90
N MET A 358 3.30 -6.88 -12.49
CA MET A 358 2.52 -6.00 -13.38
C MET A 358 3.39 -5.16 -14.31
N LEU A 359 4.42 -4.51 -13.79
CA LEU A 359 5.37 -3.73 -14.57
C LEU A 359 6.17 -4.65 -15.50
N THR A 360 5.58 -4.99 -16.64
CA THR A 360 6.12 -5.95 -17.61
C THR A 360 7.56 -5.67 -18.05
N PRO A 361 7.99 -4.41 -18.32
CA PRO A 361 9.37 -4.14 -18.73
C PRO A 361 10.41 -4.49 -17.65
N TYR A 362 10.03 -4.50 -16.39
CA TYR A 362 10.92 -4.80 -15.28
C TYR A 362 10.88 -6.27 -14.85
N PHE A 363 9.67 -6.84 -14.74
CA PHE A 363 9.45 -8.19 -14.18
C PHE A 363 9.19 -9.25 -15.24
N GLY A 364 8.75 -8.88 -16.44
CA GLY A 364 8.32 -9.82 -17.49
C GLY A 364 6.94 -10.44 -17.24
N GLY A 365 6.20 -9.94 -16.24
CA GLY A 365 4.88 -10.44 -15.85
C GLY A 365 3.72 -9.71 -16.52
N ARG A 366 2.60 -9.59 -15.83
CA ARG A 366 1.37 -8.95 -16.34
C ARG A 366 0.46 -8.49 -15.21
N ALA A 367 -0.41 -7.53 -15.48
CA ALA A 367 -1.43 -7.10 -14.54
C ALA A 367 -2.44 -8.20 -14.22
N SER A 368 -2.83 -8.31 -12.97
CA SER A 368 -3.85 -9.24 -12.49
C SER A 368 -4.66 -8.69 -11.34
N ALA A 369 -5.83 -9.29 -11.10
CA ALA A 369 -6.68 -9.04 -9.96
C ALA A 369 -7.26 -10.36 -9.42
N LEU A 370 -7.35 -10.46 -8.10
CA LEU A 370 -8.09 -11.53 -7.41
C LEU A 370 -9.48 -11.01 -7.08
N ILE A 371 -10.51 -11.63 -7.64
CA ILE A 371 -11.94 -11.34 -7.34
C ILE A 371 -12.43 -12.40 -6.37
N ILE A 372 -13.03 -11.96 -5.25
CA ILE A 372 -13.63 -12.83 -4.25
C ILE A 372 -15.10 -12.45 -4.12
N GLU A 373 -15.97 -13.39 -4.48
CA GLU A 373 -17.41 -13.19 -4.48
C GLU A 373 -18.12 -14.51 -4.22
N GLY A 374 -19.04 -14.51 -3.27
CA GLY A 374 -19.79 -15.73 -2.94
C GLY A 374 -18.95 -16.92 -2.48
N GLY A 375 -17.79 -16.66 -1.86
CA GLY A 375 -16.84 -17.71 -1.49
C GLY A 375 -16.02 -18.27 -2.67
N THR A 376 -16.22 -17.73 -3.88
CA THR A 376 -15.42 -18.05 -5.06
C THR A 376 -14.24 -17.11 -5.15
N PHE A 377 -13.03 -17.64 -5.33
CA PHE A 377 -11.80 -16.90 -5.59
C PHE A 377 -11.41 -17.09 -7.06
N LYS A 378 -11.40 -15.99 -7.81
CA LYS A 378 -11.15 -15.98 -9.25
C LYS A 378 -9.98 -15.06 -9.58
N ALA A 379 -8.94 -15.60 -10.18
CA ALA A 379 -7.89 -14.81 -10.80
C ALA A 379 -8.37 -14.27 -12.16
N VAL A 380 -8.09 -13.00 -12.41
CA VAL A 380 -8.33 -12.33 -13.70
C VAL A 380 -7.01 -11.67 -14.12
N TYR A 381 -6.63 -11.83 -15.38
CA TYR A 381 -5.41 -11.27 -15.94
C TYR A 381 -5.76 -10.28 -17.06
N LEU A 382 -4.97 -9.25 -17.19
CA LEU A 382 -5.12 -8.31 -18.30
C LEU A 382 -5.06 -9.06 -19.64
N GLY A 383 -5.97 -8.72 -20.57
CA GLY A 383 -6.15 -9.46 -21.82
C GLY A 383 -7.23 -10.54 -21.79
N GLY A 384 -7.97 -10.70 -20.67
CA GLY A 384 -9.21 -11.48 -20.60
C GLY A 384 -9.05 -12.91 -20.09
N GLU A 385 -7.83 -13.43 -19.87
CA GLU A 385 -7.65 -14.74 -19.22
C GLU A 385 -8.19 -14.70 -17.79
N SER A 386 -8.89 -15.76 -17.37
CA SER A 386 -9.34 -15.88 -15.98
C SER A 386 -9.36 -17.36 -15.55
N GLN A 387 -9.18 -17.58 -14.24
CA GLN A 387 -9.16 -18.90 -13.64
C GLN A 387 -9.87 -18.87 -12.28
N VAL A 388 -10.78 -19.81 -12.04
CA VAL A 388 -11.32 -20.08 -10.71
C VAL A 388 -10.26 -20.85 -9.91
N LEU A 389 -9.84 -20.29 -8.79
CA LEU A 389 -8.83 -20.88 -7.91
C LEU A 389 -9.47 -21.69 -6.78
N LEU A 390 -10.59 -21.18 -6.26
CA LEU A 390 -11.37 -21.83 -5.20
C LEU A 390 -12.85 -21.55 -5.45
N SER A 391 -13.69 -22.58 -5.30
CA SER A 391 -15.17 -22.45 -5.28
C SER A 391 -15.69 -22.95 -3.95
N PRO A 392 -16.84 -22.43 -3.46
CA PRO A 392 -17.51 -23.01 -2.31
C PRO A 392 -17.75 -24.51 -2.60
N SER A 393 -17.38 -25.39 -1.66
CA SER A 393 -17.82 -26.78 -1.74
C SER A 393 -19.33 -26.78 -1.77
N ALA A 394 -19.93 -27.47 -2.77
CA ALA A 394 -21.36 -27.72 -2.79
C ALA A 394 -21.70 -28.45 -1.47
N SER A 395 -22.19 -27.68 -0.48
CA SER A 395 -22.58 -28.24 0.81
C SER A 395 -23.67 -29.29 0.57
N GLY A 396 -23.36 -30.52 0.92
CA GLY A 396 -24.10 -31.74 0.70
C GLY A 396 -25.60 -31.66 0.91
N GLY A 397 -26.30 -31.70 -0.19
CA GLY A 397 -27.67 -32.18 -0.28
C GLY A 397 -27.69 -33.68 -0.60
N ALA A 398 -26.99 -34.50 0.18
CA ALA A 398 -27.25 -35.92 0.18
C ALA A 398 -28.47 -36.18 1.06
N ALA A 399 -29.66 -36.07 0.48
CA ALA A 399 -30.85 -36.70 1.04
C ALA A 399 -30.52 -38.20 1.27
N LYS A 400 -30.46 -38.60 2.53
CA LYS A 400 -30.50 -39.99 2.92
C LYS A 400 -31.80 -40.58 2.35
N ALA A 401 -31.72 -41.36 1.26
CA ALA A 401 -32.70 -42.35 0.95
C ALA A 401 -32.60 -43.38 2.07
N GLN A 402 -33.60 -43.47 2.92
CA GLN A 402 -33.83 -44.61 3.79
C GLN A 402 -34.47 -45.74 2.96
N PRO A 403 -34.14 -46.98 3.28
CA PRO A 403 -34.67 -48.17 2.59
C PRO A 403 -36.15 -48.40 2.89
#